data_e739b97a3e95a51f8bbed81a28fa27be
#
_entry.id   e739b97a3e95a51f8bbed81a28fa27be
#
_cell.length_a   1.000
_cell.length_b   1.000
_cell.length_c   1.000
_cell.angle_alpha   90.00
_cell.angle_beta   90.00
_cell.angle_gamma   90.00
#
_symmetry.space_group_name_H-M   'P 1'
#
loop_
_entity.id
_entity.type
_entity.pdbx_description
1 polymer ?
#
loop_
_entity_poly.entity_id
_entity_poly.type
_entity_poly.pdbx_seq_one_letter_code
_entity_poly.pdbx_strand_id
1 'polypeptide(L)'
;MLRQDAPGEASYWERHRIDHEPDMNITSVLQRMAANAETADGRPVTPVAYDCNCLEEVCGACTMIINGRVRQACTALVDKLLADNPAEIELRPMSKFPVIRDLSVSRQRLFRALQKVKAWIPADGYYDMGGGPRQAPEEQLEAYPLYTCMSCGCCLDACPQYTKVELTQHDGESAAEFAAREKAEFDRSFAGAHAINQVQYYNSHPTGKMQADDRLEAITSAGGIQDCGNAQNCVAVCPKEIPLTTSIGKIGRAATLYKLKKFFGG
;
A
#
# COMPACT_ATOMS: atom_id res chain seq x y z
N MET A 1 15.97 -5.73 14.79
CA MET A 1 15.44 -4.92 13.68
C MET A 1 16.39 -5.01 12.50
N LEU A 2 15.87 -5.08 11.26
CA LEU A 2 16.68 -4.95 10.04
C LEU A 2 16.91 -3.47 9.75
N ARG A 3 18.17 -3.06 9.60
CA ARG A 3 18.60 -1.70 9.32
C ARG A 3 19.18 -1.59 7.90
N GLN A 4 19.08 -0.40 7.33
CA GLN A 4 19.75 0.00 6.09
C GLN A 4 19.95 1.51 6.13
N ASP A 5 21.19 1.99 6.01
CA ASP A 5 21.52 3.40 6.27
C ASP A 5 21.14 4.33 5.11
N ALA A 6 21.17 3.82 3.86
CA ALA A 6 20.78 4.57 2.66
C ALA A 6 20.25 3.63 1.55
N PRO A 7 19.57 4.18 0.53
CA PRO A 7 19.13 3.39 -0.62
C PRO A 7 20.28 2.66 -1.30
N GLY A 8 20.10 1.36 -1.58
CA GLY A 8 21.09 0.52 -2.26
C GLY A 8 22.24 0.02 -1.37
N GLU A 9 22.38 0.46 -0.13
CA GLU A 9 23.35 -0.08 0.80
C GLU A 9 22.94 -1.45 1.35
N ALA A 10 23.91 -2.19 1.88
CA ALA A 10 23.67 -3.49 2.46
C ALA A 10 22.88 -3.35 3.77
N SER A 11 21.86 -4.18 3.93
CA SER A 11 21.10 -4.26 5.18
C SER A 11 21.83 -5.14 6.20
N TYR A 12 21.64 -4.82 7.48
CA TYR A 12 22.21 -5.54 8.61
C TYR A 12 21.23 -5.65 9.77
N TRP A 13 21.40 -6.68 10.61
CA TRP A 13 20.59 -6.86 11.80
C TRP A 13 21.17 -6.11 12.99
N GLU A 14 20.32 -5.38 13.72
CA GLU A 14 20.66 -4.70 14.95
C GLU A 14 19.68 -5.11 16.06
N ARG A 15 20.19 -5.38 17.24
CA ARG A 15 19.41 -5.74 18.43
C ARG A 15 19.32 -4.59 19.39
N HIS A 16 18.13 -4.33 19.89
CA HIS A 16 17.85 -3.33 20.93
C HIS A 16 17.18 -4.00 22.11
N ARG A 17 17.37 -3.42 23.29
CA ARG A 17 16.67 -3.82 24.51
C ARG A 17 15.82 -2.64 24.97
N ILE A 18 14.50 -2.86 25.07
CA ILE A 18 13.54 -1.85 25.49
C ILE A 18 12.79 -2.39 26.70
N ASP A 19 12.69 -1.58 27.73
CA ASP A 19 11.92 -1.91 28.92
C ASP A 19 10.43 -2.03 28.54
N HIS A 20 9.84 -3.15 28.92
CA HIS A 20 8.46 -3.45 28.65
C HIS A 20 7.54 -2.71 29.62
N GLU A 21 6.48 -2.12 29.08
CA GLU A 21 5.34 -1.60 29.83
C GLU A 21 4.04 -2.22 29.27
N PRO A 22 3.04 -2.46 30.11
CA PRO A 22 1.75 -2.96 29.64
C PRO A 22 1.15 -2.08 28.54
N ASP A 23 0.47 -2.70 27.59
CA ASP A 23 -0.22 -2.05 26.47
C ASP A 23 0.67 -1.27 25.49
N MET A 24 1.99 -1.41 25.56
CA MET A 24 2.88 -0.84 24.54
C MET A 24 2.55 -1.40 23.15
N ASN A 25 2.61 -0.53 22.15
CA ASN A 25 2.62 -0.92 20.74
C ASN A 25 4.02 -0.72 20.12
N ILE A 26 4.22 -1.24 18.92
CA ILE A 26 5.52 -1.14 18.22
C ILE A 26 5.92 0.32 17.93
N THR A 27 4.98 1.24 17.73
CA THR A 27 5.33 2.66 17.59
C THR A 27 5.95 3.22 18.86
N SER A 28 5.42 2.87 20.04
CA SER A 28 6.02 3.25 21.34
C SER A 28 7.42 2.68 21.50
N VAL A 29 7.63 1.43 21.07
CA VAL A 29 8.98 0.81 21.05
C VAL A 29 9.92 1.61 20.17
N LEU A 30 9.53 1.94 18.94
CA LEU A 30 10.34 2.70 17.99
C LEU A 30 10.66 4.12 18.48
N GLN A 31 9.72 4.78 19.15
CA GLN A 31 9.95 6.08 19.79
C GLN A 31 11.03 5.98 20.87
N ARG A 32 11.00 4.95 21.73
CA ARG A 32 12.03 4.72 22.76
C ARG A 32 13.39 4.36 22.15
N MET A 33 13.41 3.53 21.11
CA MET A 33 14.63 3.22 20.36
C MET A 33 15.26 4.46 19.73
N ALA A 34 14.45 5.38 19.19
CA ALA A 34 14.95 6.61 18.61
C ALA A 34 15.43 7.62 19.66
N ALA A 35 14.77 7.66 20.82
CA ALA A 35 15.14 8.55 21.92
C ALA A 35 16.42 8.09 22.64
N ASN A 36 16.62 6.77 22.76
CA ASN A 36 17.78 6.14 23.37
C ASN A 36 18.47 5.26 22.33
N ALA A 37 19.22 5.92 21.44
CA ALA A 37 19.80 5.29 20.25
C ALA A 37 21.04 4.47 20.59
N GLU A 38 20.83 3.32 21.23
CA GLU A 38 21.86 2.36 21.57
C GLU A 38 21.41 0.91 21.29
N THR A 39 22.38 0.06 21.02
CA THR A 39 22.16 -1.37 20.85
C THR A 39 21.95 -2.08 22.19
N ALA A 40 21.55 -3.35 22.16
CA ALA A 40 21.35 -4.16 23.36
C ALA A 40 22.63 -4.35 24.22
N ASP A 41 23.80 -4.15 23.63
CA ASP A 41 25.12 -4.19 24.26
C ASP A 41 25.66 -2.79 24.64
N GLY A 42 24.82 -1.75 24.54
CA GLY A 42 25.13 -0.38 24.98
C GLY A 42 26.00 0.43 24.00
N ARG A 43 26.11 0.00 22.73
CA ARG A 43 26.84 0.74 21.70
C ARG A 43 25.93 1.85 21.13
N PRO A 44 26.38 3.13 21.10
CA PRO A 44 25.62 4.20 20.50
C PRO A 44 25.48 3.98 18.99
N VAL A 45 24.30 4.24 18.45
CA VAL A 45 23.95 4.08 17.03
C VAL A 45 23.17 5.28 16.53
N THR A 46 23.00 5.38 15.21
CA THR A 46 22.11 6.38 14.61
C THR A 46 20.65 6.06 14.98
N PRO A 47 19.83 7.05 15.38
CA PRO A 47 18.43 6.84 15.66
C PRO A 47 17.69 6.17 14.49
N VAL A 48 16.80 5.25 14.81
CA VAL A 48 16.00 4.52 13.80
C VAL A 48 15.11 5.45 12.99
N ALA A 49 15.08 5.25 11.68
CA ALA A 49 14.14 5.92 10.77
C ALA A 49 12.89 5.06 10.57
N TYR A 50 11.73 5.64 10.78
CA TYR A 50 10.43 5.03 10.56
C TYR A 50 9.38 6.10 10.34
N ASP A 51 8.25 5.73 9.72
CA ASP A 51 7.14 6.63 9.50
C ASP A 51 5.99 6.32 10.49
N CYS A 52 5.43 7.35 11.11
CA CYS A 52 4.19 7.25 11.88
C CYS A 52 3.44 8.59 11.83
N ASN A 53 2.10 8.54 12.03
CA ASN A 53 1.29 9.75 12.04
C ASN A 53 0.06 9.61 12.97
N CYS A 54 -1.02 8.92 12.56
CA CYS A 54 -2.30 8.93 13.29
C CYS A 54 -2.29 8.16 14.62
N LEU A 55 -1.46 7.13 14.77
CA LEU A 55 -1.36 6.20 15.92
C LEU A 55 -2.62 5.35 16.18
N GLU A 56 -3.60 5.36 15.29
CA GLU A 56 -4.91 4.71 15.44
C GLU A 56 -5.37 3.93 14.19
N GLU A 57 -4.43 3.47 13.37
CA GLU A 57 -4.66 2.64 12.17
C GLU A 57 -5.60 3.28 11.13
N VAL A 58 -5.45 4.58 10.88
CA VAL A 58 -6.24 5.33 9.88
C VAL A 58 -5.40 5.80 8.69
N CYS A 59 -4.10 6.12 8.90
CA CYS A 59 -3.27 6.73 7.86
C CYS A 59 -2.37 5.76 7.08
N GLY A 60 -2.08 4.57 7.62
CA GLY A 60 -1.19 3.57 7.02
C GLY A 60 0.30 3.93 6.98
N ALA A 61 0.72 5.05 7.59
CA ALA A 61 2.12 5.50 7.54
C ALA A 61 3.09 4.49 8.18
N CYS A 62 2.73 3.93 9.33
CA CYS A 62 3.56 3.03 10.13
C CYS A 62 3.55 1.56 9.67
N THR A 63 3.22 1.29 8.39
CA THR A 63 3.20 -0.08 7.86
C THR A 63 4.62 -0.62 7.74
N MET A 64 4.84 -1.80 8.32
CA MET A 64 6.11 -2.53 8.26
C MET A 64 5.85 -4.04 8.44
N ILE A 65 6.89 -4.85 8.33
CA ILE A 65 6.83 -6.28 8.62
C ILE A 65 7.22 -6.50 10.08
N ILE A 66 6.32 -7.08 10.85
CA ILE A 66 6.50 -7.42 12.27
C ILE A 66 6.34 -8.93 12.43
N ASN A 67 7.36 -9.62 12.91
CA ASN A 67 7.39 -11.08 13.03
C ASN A 67 6.93 -11.77 11.73
N GLY A 68 7.45 -11.34 10.58
CA GLY A 68 7.15 -11.89 9.27
C GLY A 68 5.78 -11.50 8.67
N ARG A 69 4.93 -10.74 9.37
CA ARG A 69 3.63 -10.29 8.91
C ARG A 69 3.61 -8.78 8.66
N VAL A 70 3.19 -8.36 7.47
CA VAL A 70 2.98 -6.94 7.18
C VAL A 70 1.74 -6.41 7.91
N ARG A 71 1.91 -5.34 8.69
CA ARG A 71 0.86 -4.71 9.51
C ARG A 71 1.26 -3.31 9.96
N GLN A 72 0.33 -2.58 10.61
CA GLN A 72 0.62 -1.29 11.22
C GLN A 72 1.31 -1.47 12.58
N ALA A 73 2.35 -0.66 12.83
CA ALA A 73 3.07 -0.66 14.10
C ALA A 73 2.22 -0.10 15.25
N CYS A 74 1.34 0.87 14.97
CA CYS A 74 0.55 1.56 15.99
C CYS A 74 -0.53 0.69 16.66
N THR A 75 -0.97 -0.40 16.03
CA THR A 75 -1.96 -1.36 16.59
C THR A 75 -1.34 -2.71 16.94
N ALA A 76 -0.05 -2.89 16.66
CA ALA A 76 0.68 -4.10 16.99
C ALA A 76 1.15 -4.06 18.46
N LEU A 77 0.33 -4.63 19.38
CA LEU A 77 0.63 -4.68 20.81
C LEU A 77 1.76 -5.64 21.12
N VAL A 78 2.73 -5.17 21.90
CA VAL A 78 3.90 -5.93 22.33
C VAL A 78 3.50 -7.21 23.07
N ASP A 79 2.52 -7.11 23.99
CA ASP A 79 2.05 -8.26 24.77
C ASP A 79 1.52 -9.40 23.87
N LYS A 80 0.76 -9.06 22.83
CA LYS A 80 0.26 -10.03 21.86
C LYS A 80 1.38 -10.66 21.02
N LEU A 81 2.35 -9.85 20.60
CA LEU A 81 3.49 -10.32 19.81
C LEU A 81 4.41 -11.25 20.62
N LEU A 82 4.62 -10.95 21.92
CA LEU A 82 5.41 -11.79 22.83
C LEU A 82 4.67 -13.06 23.25
N ALA A 83 3.34 -13.07 23.24
CA ALA A 83 2.57 -14.30 23.46
C ALA A 83 2.79 -15.30 22.32
N ASP A 84 2.92 -14.82 21.07
CA ASP A 84 3.19 -15.65 19.89
C ASP A 84 4.68 -16.04 19.78
N ASN A 85 5.60 -15.14 20.14
CA ASN A 85 7.05 -15.34 20.13
C ASN A 85 7.69 -14.65 21.35
N PRO A 86 7.90 -15.35 22.47
CA PRO A 86 8.39 -14.74 23.72
C PRO A 86 9.87 -14.33 23.71
N ALA A 87 10.64 -14.71 22.69
CA ALA A 87 12.07 -14.47 22.67
C ALA A 87 12.42 -13.06 22.18
N GLU A 88 11.85 -12.64 21.07
CA GLU A 88 12.17 -11.35 20.45
C GLU A 88 11.08 -10.93 19.45
N ILE A 89 11.01 -9.63 19.15
CA ILE A 89 10.17 -9.08 18.10
C ILE A 89 11.07 -8.65 16.94
N GLU A 90 10.77 -9.17 15.76
CA GLU A 90 11.49 -8.85 14.54
C GLU A 90 10.78 -7.73 13.78
N LEU A 91 11.53 -6.67 13.39
CA LEU A 91 11.03 -5.57 12.58
C LEU A 91 11.81 -5.46 11.28
N ARG A 92 11.11 -5.36 10.15
CA ARG A 92 11.68 -5.14 8.81
C ARG A 92 10.87 -4.09 8.04
N PRO A 93 11.50 -3.36 7.09
CA PRO A 93 10.74 -2.56 6.13
C PRO A 93 9.83 -3.41 5.26
N MET A 94 8.82 -2.81 4.62
CA MET A 94 8.03 -3.48 3.59
C MET A 94 8.93 -4.01 2.47
N SER A 95 8.77 -5.27 2.10
CA SER A 95 9.70 -6.01 1.22
C SER A 95 9.59 -5.63 -0.26
N LYS A 96 8.44 -5.10 -0.67
CA LYS A 96 8.13 -4.76 -2.08
C LYS A 96 8.34 -3.28 -2.42
N PHE A 97 8.82 -2.51 -1.45
CA PHE A 97 9.03 -1.07 -1.58
C PHE A 97 10.51 -0.74 -1.41
N PRO A 98 11.08 0.17 -2.22
CA PRO A 98 12.46 0.62 -2.04
C PRO A 98 12.66 1.24 -0.66
N VAL A 99 13.70 0.83 0.04
CA VAL A 99 14.04 1.39 1.36
C VAL A 99 14.67 2.77 1.16
N ILE A 100 14.19 3.74 1.92
CA ILE A 100 14.81 5.07 2.03
C ILE A 100 15.87 5.01 3.11
N ARG A 101 15.48 4.55 4.29
CA ARG A 101 16.35 4.27 5.42
C ARG A 101 15.63 3.42 6.46
N ASP A 102 16.26 2.41 7.00
CA ASP A 102 15.72 1.51 8.02
C ASP A 102 14.32 0.97 7.69
N LEU A 103 13.29 1.42 8.41
CA LEU A 103 11.89 0.99 8.23
C LEU A 103 11.08 1.93 7.31
N SER A 104 11.64 3.08 6.94
CA SER A 104 11.02 4.03 6.02
C SER A 104 11.24 3.61 4.57
N VAL A 105 10.17 3.58 3.76
CA VAL A 105 10.17 3.11 2.38
C VAL A 105 9.50 4.10 1.42
N SER A 106 9.94 4.10 0.16
CA SER A 106 9.29 4.88 -0.90
C SER A 106 7.97 4.22 -1.32
N ARG A 107 6.87 4.94 -1.16
CA ARG A 107 5.53 4.51 -1.59
C ARG A 107 5.11 5.13 -2.92
N GLN A 108 6.02 5.73 -3.66
CA GLN A 108 5.72 6.45 -4.89
C GLN A 108 4.96 5.58 -5.90
N ARG A 109 5.38 4.32 -6.08
CA ARG A 109 4.72 3.37 -6.99
C ARG A 109 3.25 3.14 -6.66
N LEU A 110 2.89 3.09 -5.37
CA LEU A 110 1.50 2.96 -4.93
C LEU A 110 0.63 4.12 -5.45
N PHE A 111 1.11 5.35 -5.28
CA PHE A 111 0.40 6.54 -5.76
C PHE A 111 0.41 6.66 -7.29
N ARG A 112 1.49 6.25 -7.95
CA ARG A 112 1.55 6.15 -9.42
C ARG A 112 0.51 5.17 -9.98
N ALA A 113 0.29 4.04 -9.30
CA ALA A 113 -0.77 3.10 -9.69
C ALA A 113 -2.16 3.73 -9.64
N LEU A 114 -2.46 4.59 -8.64
CA LEU A 114 -3.71 5.35 -8.59
C LEU A 114 -3.86 6.31 -9.77
N GLN A 115 -2.80 7.02 -10.13
CA GLN A 115 -2.79 7.90 -11.30
C GLN A 115 -3.06 7.12 -12.58
N LYS A 116 -2.37 5.99 -12.78
CA LYS A 116 -2.54 5.11 -13.94
C LYS A 116 -3.99 4.66 -14.11
N VAL A 117 -4.63 4.21 -13.04
CA VAL A 117 -6.01 3.70 -13.07
C VAL A 117 -7.07 4.80 -12.97
N LYS A 118 -6.67 6.07 -13.00
CA LYS A 118 -7.59 7.23 -12.91
C LYS A 118 -8.47 7.17 -11.66
N ALA A 119 -7.86 6.91 -10.50
CA ALA A 119 -8.55 6.79 -9.22
C ALA A 119 -8.93 8.18 -8.65
N TRP A 120 -9.77 8.90 -9.39
CA TRP A 120 -10.35 10.19 -9.00
C TRP A 120 -11.67 10.43 -9.71
N ILE A 121 -12.38 11.48 -9.30
CA ILE A 121 -13.56 12.01 -9.96
C ILE A 121 -13.13 13.35 -10.57
N PRO A 122 -13.07 13.50 -11.91
CA PRO A 122 -12.66 14.74 -12.55
C PRO A 122 -13.75 15.82 -12.55
N ALA A 123 -14.88 15.56 -11.91
CA ALA A 123 -15.91 16.55 -11.72
C ALA A 123 -15.47 17.55 -10.66
N ASP A 124 -15.39 18.82 -11.04
CA ASP A 124 -15.10 19.93 -10.19
C ASP A 124 -16.36 20.80 -10.02
N GLY A 125 -16.62 21.25 -8.81
CA GLY A 125 -17.56 22.33 -8.56
C GLY A 125 -19.05 21.99 -8.69
N TYR A 126 -19.53 20.95 -8.02
CA TYR A 126 -20.98 20.75 -7.83
C TYR A 126 -21.60 21.70 -6.81
N TYR A 127 -20.87 22.69 -6.35
CA TYR A 127 -21.27 23.54 -5.24
C TYR A 127 -22.64 24.19 -5.44
N ASP A 128 -22.93 24.67 -6.65
CA ASP A 128 -24.20 25.31 -7.01
C ASP A 128 -25.15 24.40 -7.81
N MET A 129 -24.82 23.13 -8.02
CA MET A 129 -25.57 22.20 -8.85
C MET A 129 -26.46 21.23 -8.07
N GLY A 130 -26.63 21.47 -6.77
CA GLY A 130 -27.44 20.61 -5.89
C GLY A 130 -26.71 19.36 -5.39
N GLY A 131 -27.48 18.40 -4.87
CA GLY A 131 -26.96 17.22 -4.18
C GLY A 131 -26.30 16.15 -5.08
N GLY A 132 -26.13 16.40 -6.36
CA GLY A 132 -25.56 15.45 -7.31
C GLY A 132 -26.47 14.24 -7.64
N PRO A 133 -25.96 13.24 -8.36
CA PRO A 133 -26.71 12.05 -8.71
C PRO A 133 -27.11 11.25 -7.46
N ARG A 134 -28.34 10.75 -7.42
CA ARG A 134 -28.82 9.89 -6.32
C ARG A 134 -28.25 8.47 -6.46
N GLN A 135 -28.05 7.83 -5.33
CA GLN A 135 -27.59 6.44 -5.22
C GLN A 135 -28.55 5.67 -4.31
N ALA A 136 -28.81 4.40 -4.64
CA ALA A 136 -29.58 3.53 -3.77
C ALA A 136 -28.78 3.20 -2.48
N PRO A 137 -29.45 3.05 -1.33
CA PRO A 137 -28.78 2.68 -0.08
C PRO A 137 -27.95 1.39 -0.17
N GLU A 138 -28.44 0.40 -0.93
CA GLU A 138 -27.76 -0.88 -1.13
C GLU A 138 -26.44 -0.70 -1.90
N GLU A 139 -26.41 0.14 -2.93
CA GLU A 139 -25.18 0.47 -3.66
C GLU A 139 -24.17 1.17 -2.75
N GLN A 140 -24.64 2.07 -1.89
CA GLN A 140 -23.79 2.76 -0.92
C GLN A 140 -23.21 1.79 0.12
N LEU A 141 -24.02 0.86 0.64
CA LEU A 141 -23.56 -0.15 1.59
C LEU A 141 -22.50 -1.08 0.99
N GLU A 142 -22.60 -1.42 -0.29
CA GLU A 142 -21.57 -2.19 -1.00
C GLU A 142 -20.28 -1.37 -1.24
N ALA A 143 -20.41 -0.07 -1.51
CA ALA A 143 -19.26 0.81 -1.78
C ALA A 143 -18.52 1.23 -0.50
N TYR A 144 -19.19 1.33 0.63
CA TYR A 144 -18.64 1.85 1.88
C TYR A 144 -17.38 1.11 2.37
N PRO A 145 -17.31 -0.24 2.39
CA PRO A 145 -16.08 -0.94 2.78
C PRO A 145 -14.89 -0.59 1.87
N LEU A 146 -15.13 -0.33 0.57
CA LEU A 146 -14.08 0.00 -0.39
C LEU A 146 -13.43 1.36 -0.09
N TYR A 147 -14.24 2.30 0.37
CA TYR A 147 -13.85 3.64 0.77
C TYR A 147 -12.89 3.66 1.97
N THR A 148 -12.99 2.69 2.88
CA THR A 148 -12.15 2.64 4.09
C THR A 148 -10.66 2.39 3.81
N CYS A 149 -10.27 2.21 2.54
CA CYS A 149 -8.90 1.99 2.13
C CYS A 149 -8.00 3.19 2.47
N MET A 150 -7.06 2.98 3.37
CA MET A 150 -6.09 3.99 3.81
C MET A 150 -4.75 3.96 3.06
N SER A 151 -4.68 3.27 1.92
CA SER A 151 -3.46 3.19 1.09
C SER A 151 -2.19 2.74 1.86
N CYS A 152 -2.34 1.83 2.82
CA CYS A 152 -1.25 1.38 3.68
C CYS A 152 -0.19 0.53 2.97
N GLY A 153 -0.56 -0.17 1.88
CA GLY A 153 0.35 -1.04 1.14
C GLY A 153 0.42 -2.49 1.62
N CYS A 154 -0.25 -2.88 2.72
CA CYS A 154 -0.22 -4.27 3.22
C CYS A 154 -0.59 -5.30 2.14
N CYS A 155 -1.68 -5.04 1.40
CA CYS A 155 -2.16 -5.93 0.33
C CYS A 155 -1.15 -6.05 -0.83
N LEU A 156 -0.31 -5.05 -1.04
CA LEU A 156 0.74 -5.04 -2.07
C LEU A 156 1.96 -5.82 -1.59
N ASP A 157 2.39 -5.58 -0.35
CA ASP A 157 3.56 -6.26 0.21
C ASP A 157 3.35 -7.77 0.35
N ALA A 158 2.14 -8.22 0.70
CA ALA A 158 1.80 -9.64 0.81
C ALA A 158 1.50 -10.31 -0.54
N CYS A 159 1.37 -9.57 -1.65
CA CYS A 159 0.98 -10.12 -2.94
C CYS A 159 2.19 -10.72 -3.68
N PRO A 160 2.15 -12.00 -4.09
CA PRO A 160 3.26 -12.62 -4.83
C PRO A 160 3.46 -12.03 -6.24
N GLN A 161 2.41 -11.48 -6.88
CA GLN A 161 2.50 -10.82 -8.18
C GLN A 161 3.01 -9.38 -8.10
N TYR A 162 2.95 -8.75 -6.93
CA TYR A 162 3.50 -7.40 -6.74
C TYR A 162 4.97 -7.52 -6.36
N THR A 163 5.85 -7.39 -7.36
CA THR A 163 7.31 -7.50 -7.18
C THR A 163 7.92 -6.13 -6.86
N LYS A 164 9.05 -6.11 -6.16
CA LYS A 164 9.83 -4.88 -5.93
C LYS A 164 10.30 -4.33 -7.27
N VAL A 165 10.13 -3.03 -7.48
CA VAL A 165 10.72 -2.28 -8.59
C VAL A 165 11.68 -1.28 -7.98
N GLU A 166 12.96 -1.44 -8.28
CA GLU A 166 14.03 -0.59 -7.79
C GLU A 166 14.99 -0.36 -8.97
N LEU A 167 15.07 0.88 -9.41
CA LEU A 167 15.90 1.27 -10.54
C LEU A 167 17.05 2.14 -10.04
N THR A 168 18.21 1.95 -10.67
CA THR A 168 19.37 2.81 -10.44
C THR A 168 19.49 3.77 -11.63
N GLN A 169 19.78 5.03 -11.35
CA GLN A 169 20.08 6.02 -12.39
C GLN A 169 21.36 5.61 -13.11
N HIS A 170 21.35 5.64 -14.44
CA HIS A 170 22.53 5.35 -15.24
C HIS A 170 23.50 6.52 -15.27
N ASP A 171 24.79 6.24 -15.49
CA ASP A 171 25.79 7.28 -15.66
C ASP A 171 25.43 8.20 -16.84
N GLY A 172 25.34 9.49 -16.57
CA GLY A 172 24.96 10.50 -17.57
C GLY A 172 23.47 10.63 -17.86
N GLU A 173 22.61 9.80 -17.23
CA GLU A 173 21.15 9.93 -17.34
C GLU A 173 20.67 11.18 -16.57
N SER A 174 19.89 12.02 -17.22
CA SER A 174 19.26 13.16 -16.55
C SER A 174 18.15 12.70 -15.59
N ALA A 175 17.81 13.50 -14.60
CA ALA A 175 16.71 13.22 -13.67
C ALA A 175 15.36 13.03 -14.39
N ALA A 176 15.14 13.74 -15.50
CA ALA A 176 13.92 13.61 -16.30
C ALA A 176 13.85 12.27 -17.03
N GLU A 177 14.96 11.81 -17.63
CA GLU A 177 15.05 10.51 -18.30
C GLU A 177 14.87 9.37 -17.30
N PHE A 178 15.53 9.44 -16.15
CA PHE A 178 15.36 8.47 -15.07
C PHE A 178 13.90 8.39 -14.60
N ALA A 179 13.26 9.53 -14.33
CA ALA A 179 11.86 9.59 -13.91
C ALA A 179 10.90 9.03 -14.99
N ALA A 180 11.19 9.25 -16.27
CA ALA A 180 10.40 8.69 -17.37
C ALA A 180 10.55 7.16 -17.44
N ARG A 181 11.76 6.64 -17.26
CA ARG A 181 12.06 5.20 -17.26
C ARG A 181 11.42 4.52 -16.03
N GLU A 182 11.51 5.12 -14.86
CA GLU A 182 10.88 4.65 -13.63
C GLU A 182 9.36 4.60 -13.80
N LYS A 183 8.75 5.67 -14.35
CA LYS A 183 7.33 5.70 -14.65
C LYS A 183 6.91 4.59 -15.59
N ALA A 184 7.65 4.37 -16.67
CA ALA A 184 7.36 3.31 -17.63
C ALA A 184 7.42 1.91 -16.99
N GLU A 185 8.35 1.67 -16.06
CA GLU A 185 8.44 0.41 -15.31
C GLU A 185 7.28 0.24 -14.34
N PHE A 186 6.89 1.30 -13.62
CA PHE A 186 5.71 1.27 -12.76
C PHE A 186 4.43 0.98 -13.55
N ASP A 187 4.28 1.59 -14.74
CA ASP A 187 3.10 1.41 -15.59
C ASP A 187 2.99 -0.03 -16.15
N ARG A 188 4.11 -0.72 -16.38
CA ARG A 188 4.13 -2.12 -16.83
C ARG A 188 3.95 -3.12 -15.70
N SER A 189 4.35 -2.75 -14.49
CA SER A 189 4.29 -3.61 -13.32
C SER A 189 2.87 -3.72 -12.78
N PHE A 190 2.55 -4.85 -12.12
CA PHE A 190 1.24 -5.10 -11.55
C PHE A 190 0.81 -3.96 -10.61
N ALA A 191 -0.35 -3.37 -10.86
CA ALA A 191 -0.90 -2.25 -10.09
C ALA A 191 -1.36 -2.67 -8.68
N GLY A 192 -1.71 -3.94 -8.49
CA GLY A 192 -2.05 -4.52 -7.20
C GLY A 192 -3.52 -4.37 -6.80
N ALA A 193 -3.90 -5.10 -5.76
CA ALA A 193 -5.27 -5.14 -5.24
C ALA A 193 -5.77 -3.76 -4.78
N HIS A 194 -4.88 -2.91 -4.25
CA HIS A 194 -5.18 -1.54 -3.88
C HIS A 194 -5.76 -0.73 -5.05
N ALA A 195 -5.06 -0.69 -6.19
CA ALA A 195 -5.51 0.06 -7.37
C ALA A 195 -6.81 -0.52 -7.95
N ILE A 196 -6.94 -1.86 -8.01
CA ILE A 196 -8.17 -2.53 -8.46
C ILE A 196 -9.36 -2.16 -7.56
N ASN A 197 -9.16 -2.13 -6.24
CA ASN A 197 -10.19 -1.70 -5.30
C ASN A 197 -10.62 -0.26 -5.53
N GLN A 198 -9.67 0.65 -5.81
CA GLN A 198 -10.01 2.05 -6.10
C GLN A 198 -10.79 2.18 -7.42
N VAL A 199 -10.46 1.40 -8.45
CA VAL A 199 -11.28 1.34 -9.68
C VAL A 199 -12.71 0.91 -9.34
N GLN A 200 -12.90 -0.15 -8.54
CA GLN A 200 -14.23 -0.60 -8.13
C GLN A 200 -14.97 0.48 -7.33
N TYR A 201 -14.30 1.11 -6.37
CA TYR A 201 -14.88 2.19 -5.58
C TYR A 201 -15.38 3.35 -6.45
N TYR A 202 -14.53 3.89 -7.32
CA TYR A 202 -14.91 5.01 -8.18
C TYR A 202 -15.94 4.64 -9.26
N ASN A 203 -15.96 3.40 -9.72
CA ASN A 203 -16.99 2.91 -10.63
C ASN A 203 -18.35 2.70 -9.93
N SER A 204 -18.36 2.50 -8.62
CA SER A 204 -19.58 2.44 -7.80
C SER A 204 -20.05 3.83 -7.36
N HIS A 205 -19.20 4.85 -7.44
CA HIS A 205 -19.58 6.22 -7.04
C HIS A 205 -20.57 6.83 -8.05
N PRO A 206 -21.66 7.48 -7.61
CA PRO A 206 -22.71 7.98 -8.50
C PRO A 206 -22.21 8.94 -9.59
N THR A 207 -21.24 9.80 -9.26
CA THR A 207 -20.58 10.68 -10.25
C THR A 207 -19.43 9.97 -10.95
N GLY A 208 -18.63 9.20 -10.19
CA GLY A 208 -17.46 8.51 -10.71
C GLY A 208 -17.77 7.50 -11.81
N LYS A 209 -18.94 6.83 -11.77
CA LYS A 209 -19.34 5.84 -12.78
C LYS A 209 -19.44 6.40 -14.20
N MET A 210 -19.57 7.71 -14.37
CA MET A 210 -19.58 8.36 -15.69
C MET A 210 -18.27 8.17 -16.46
N GLN A 211 -17.17 7.84 -15.78
CA GLN A 211 -15.83 7.60 -16.36
C GLN A 211 -15.36 6.16 -16.13
N ALA A 212 -16.30 5.23 -15.95
CA ALA A 212 -15.95 3.84 -15.71
C ALA A 212 -15.16 3.23 -16.88
N ASP A 213 -15.49 3.57 -18.12
CA ASP A 213 -14.82 3.07 -19.32
C ASP A 213 -13.34 3.48 -19.36
N ASP A 214 -13.02 4.71 -18.96
CA ASP A 214 -11.63 5.19 -18.87
C ASP A 214 -10.80 4.40 -17.86
N ARG A 215 -11.39 4.06 -16.70
CA ARG A 215 -10.74 3.23 -15.68
C ARG A 215 -10.62 1.78 -16.13
N LEU A 216 -11.63 1.26 -16.84
CA LEU A 216 -11.58 -0.10 -17.40
C LEU A 216 -10.52 -0.21 -18.49
N GLU A 217 -10.36 0.79 -19.35
CA GLU A 217 -9.27 0.83 -20.32
C GLU A 217 -7.91 0.81 -19.60
N ALA A 218 -7.72 1.68 -18.60
CA ALA A 218 -6.49 1.76 -17.84
C ALA A 218 -6.15 0.44 -17.10
N ILE A 219 -7.14 -0.18 -16.43
CA ILE A 219 -6.88 -1.41 -15.64
C ILE A 219 -6.74 -2.66 -16.53
N THR A 220 -7.10 -2.61 -17.79
CA THR A 220 -6.88 -3.68 -18.76
C THR A 220 -5.60 -3.51 -19.60
N SER A 221 -4.81 -2.46 -19.35
CA SER A 221 -3.47 -2.27 -19.93
C SER A 221 -2.43 -3.15 -19.21
N ALA A 222 -1.17 -3.14 -19.69
CA ALA A 222 -0.05 -3.87 -19.07
C ALA A 222 0.03 -3.55 -17.56
N GLY A 223 0.33 -4.54 -16.73
CA GLY A 223 0.34 -4.41 -15.27
C GLY A 223 -1.06 -4.27 -14.64
N GLY A 224 -2.10 -4.55 -15.39
CA GLY A 224 -3.49 -4.43 -14.96
C GLY A 224 -4.06 -5.68 -14.29
N ILE A 225 -5.38 -5.82 -14.38
CA ILE A 225 -6.13 -6.88 -13.67
C ILE A 225 -5.76 -8.30 -14.12
N GLN A 226 -5.33 -8.49 -15.36
CA GLN A 226 -4.91 -9.78 -15.91
C GLN A 226 -3.69 -10.38 -15.19
N ASP A 227 -2.90 -9.55 -14.50
CA ASP A 227 -1.71 -10.00 -13.78
C ASP A 227 -2.05 -10.48 -12.35
N CYS A 228 -3.32 -10.44 -11.97
CA CYS A 228 -3.77 -10.94 -10.68
C CYS A 228 -3.84 -12.47 -10.68
N GLY A 229 -2.92 -13.14 -9.96
CA GLY A 229 -2.88 -14.60 -9.79
C GLY A 229 -3.86 -15.16 -8.75
N ASN A 230 -4.77 -14.34 -8.20
CA ASN A 230 -5.79 -14.73 -7.21
C ASN A 230 -5.23 -15.46 -5.96
N ALA A 231 -4.05 -15.07 -5.49
CA ALA A 231 -3.43 -15.66 -4.30
C ALA A 231 -4.17 -15.33 -2.98
N GLN A 232 -5.03 -14.33 -2.97
CA GLN A 232 -5.89 -13.88 -1.86
C GLN A 232 -5.17 -13.37 -0.60
N ASN A 233 -3.85 -13.33 -0.57
CA ASN A 233 -3.07 -12.79 0.56
C ASN A 233 -3.48 -11.34 0.89
N CYS A 234 -3.94 -10.58 -0.10
CA CYS A 234 -4.38 -9.20 0.06
C CYS A 234 -5.55 -9.06 1.05
N VAL A 235 -6.48 -10.02 1.09
CA VAL A 235 -7.61 -10.04 2.05
C VAL A 235 -7.10 -10.36 3.44
N ALA A 236 -6.22 -11.37 3.57
CA ALA A 236 -5.72 -11.85 4.85
C ALA A 236 -4.93 -10.79 5.66
N VAL A 237 -4.35 -9.80 4.97
CA VAL A 237 -3.53 -8.75 5.61
C VAL A 237 -4.19 -7.37 5.62
N CYS A 238 -5.41 -7.22 5.07
CA CYS A 238 -6.08 -5.93 5.03
C CYS A 238 -6.56 -5.52 6.43
N PRO A 239 -6.02 -4.43 7.03
CA PRO A 239 -6.42 -4.01 8.36
C PRO A 239 -7.84 -3.44 8.41
N LYS A 240 -8.40 -3.08 7.26
CA LYS A 240 -9.78 -2.58 7.11
C LYS A 240 -10.76 -3.66 6.62
N GLU A 241 -10.31 -4.91 6.54
CA GLU A 241 -11.13 -6.07 6.14
C GLU A 241 -11.91 -5.87 4.84
N ILE A 242 -11.32 -5.07 3.92
CA ILE A 242 -11.95 -4.77 2.63
C ILE A 242 -12.13 -6.08 1.83
N PRO A 243 -13.31 -6.32 1.23
CA PRO A 243 -13.56 -7.52 0.44
C PRO A 243 -12.86 -7.46 -0.93
N LEU A 244 -11.51 -7.45 -0.92
CA LEU A 244 -10.67 -7.22 -2.10
C LEU A 244 -10.90 -8.27 -3.20
N THR A 245 -11.15 -9.53 -2.84
CA THR A 245 -11.47 -10.58 -3.82
C THR A 245 -12.77 -10.31 -4.55
N THR A 246 -13.77 -9.75 -3.85
CA THR A 246 -15.04 -9.32 -4.46
C THR A 246 -14.81 -8.16 -5.42
N SER A 247 -14.02 -7.15 -5.02
CA SER A 247 -13.65 -6.03 -5.90
C SER A 247 -12.92 -6.51 -7.16
N ILE A 248 -11.95 -7.40 -7.00
CA ILE A 248 -11.20 -8.00 -8.12
C ILE A 248 -12.13 -8.76 -9.05
N GLY A 249 -13.04 -9.57 -8.50
CA GLY A 249 -14.02 -10.33 -9.30
C GLY A 249 -14.99 -9.41 -10.08
N LYS A 250 -15.50 -8.37 -9.44
CA LYS A 250 -16.40 -7.37 -10.09
C LYS A 250 -15.67 -6.63 -11.22
N ILE A 251 -14.44 -6.16 -10.99
CA ILE A 251 -13.65 -5.47 -12.01
C ILE A 251 -13.21 -6.43 -13.11
N GLY A 252 -12.83 -7.67 -12.81
CA GLY A 252 -12.50 -8.68 -13.82
C GLY A 252 -13.66 -8.93 -14.78
N ARG A 253 -14.88 -9.09 -14.24
CA ARG A 253 -16.10 -9.23 -15.06
C ARG A 253 -16.35 -7.97 -15.90
N ALA A 254 -16.28 -6.78 -15.30
CA ALA A 254 -16.51 -5.52 -16.00
C ALA A 254 -15.47 -5.30 -17.12
N ALA A 255 -14.21 -5.60 -16.86
CA ALA A 255 -13.10 -5.52 -17.82
C ALA A 255 -13.32 -6.47 -19.02
N THR A 256 -13.77 -7.70 -18.77
CA THR A 256 -14.08 -8.67 -19.83
C THR A 256 -15.23 -8.15 -20.71
N LEU A 257 -16.32 -7.69 -20.11
CA LEU A 257 -17.46 -7.14 -20.86
C LEU A 257 -17.06 -5.89 -21.65
N TYR A 258 -16.26 -5.02 -21.07
CA TYR A 258 -15.73 -3.83 -21.74
C TYR A 258 -14.90 -4.18 -22.98
N LYS A 259 -13.96 -5.14 -22.86
CA LYS A 259 -13.16 -5.59 -24.03
C LYS A 259 -14.00 -6.26 -25.10
N LEU A 260 -14.98 -7.08 -24.73
CA LEU A 260 -15.94 -7.68 -25.69
C LEU A 260 -16.74 -6.61 -26.43
N LYS A 261 -17.29 -5.63 -25.69
CA LYS A 261 -18.03 -4.51 -26.30
C LYS A 261 -17.16 -3.74 -27.29
N LYS A 262 -15.90 -3.45 -26.91
CA LYS A 262 -14.95 -2.75 -27.78
C LYS A 262 -14.56 -3.56 -29.04
N PHE A 263 -14.50 -4.89 -28.91
CA PHE A 263 -14.18 -5.78 -30.03
C PHE A 263 -15.33 -5.90 -31.03
N PHE A 264 -16.58 -5.98 -30.57
CA PHE A 264 -17.74 -6.18 -31.43
C PHE A 264 -18.50 -4.90 -31.81
N GLY A 265 -18.28 -3.78 -31.16
CA GLY A 265 -19.06 -2.55 -31.27
C GLY A 265 -18.27 -1.31 -31.60
N GLY A 266 -16.99 -1.47 -31.93
CA GLY A 266 -16.08 -0.39 -32.35
C GLY A 266 -16.25 -0.02 -33.79
#